data_ea7e5ecdd59b48d232ce6a32cd941329
#
_entry.id   ea7e5ecdd59b48d232ce6a32cd941329
#
_cell.length_a   1.000
_cell.length_b   1.000
_cell.length_c   1.000
_cell.angle_alpha   90.00
_cell.angle_beta   90.00
_cell.angle_gamma   90.00
#
_symmetry.space_group_name_H-M   'P 1'
#
loop_
_entity.id
_entity.type
_entity.pdbx_description
1 polymer ?
#
loop_
_entity_poly.entity_id
_entity_poly.type
_entity_poly.pdbx_seq_one_letter_code
_entity_poly.pdbx_strand_id
1 'polypeptide(L)'
;AAAASMSVPPFYAPYPVQNQVTGETDYYIDGEIRETLSTHVAEDNNCDIIISSWTHTPYHYHDEVGSLINYGLPSIAIQSIYLLIQKKIVASRAKRATAIDILNTVSEYMKNEKFSQTYRRDILSILERKLNVNPNVKLIDIYPDHHDYKLFFANSFSLNPDVGSYAVKAGYKKTMQILGQQ
;
A
#
# COMPACT_ATOMS: atom_id res chain seq x y z
N ALA A 1 0.00 -20.78 4.53
CA ALA A 1 0.19 -19.37 4.10
C ALA A 1 -1.13 -18.58 4.18
N ALA A 2 -2.21 -18.93 3.46
CA ALA A 2 -3.46 -18.14 3.42
C ALA A 2 -4.07 -17.89 4.80
N ALA A 3 -4.21 -18.92 5.65
CA ALA A 3 -4.76 -18.77 7.00
C ALA A 3 -3.92 -17.84 7.89
N ALA A 4 -2.60 -17.86 7.76
CA ALA A 4 -1.71 -16.94 8.47
C ALA A 4 -1.88 -15.49 7.97
N SER A 5 -2.06 -15.30 6.66
CA SER A 5 -2.33 -13.99 6.05
C SER A 5 -3.73 -13.44 6.37
N MET A 6 -4.62 -14.27 6.90
CA MET A 6 -5.95 -13.82 7.37
C MET A 6 -5.98 -13.53 8.87
N SER A 7 -4.88 -13.77 9.59
CA SER A 7 -4.81 -13.60 11.06
C SER A 7 -4.55 -12.14 11.43
N VAL A 8 -5.54 -11.27 11.16
CA VAL A 8 -5.47 -9.82 11.44
C VAL A 8 -5.82 -9.55 12.91
N PRO A 9 -4.88 -9.09 13.74
CA PRO A 9 -5.20 -8.65 15.10
C PRO A 9 -6.10 -7.38 15.07
N PRO A 10 -6.99 -7.21 16.06
CA PRO A 10 -7.33 -8.10 17.16
C PRO A 10 -8.44 -9.10 16.82
N PHE A 11 -8.87 -9.24 15.55
CA PHE A 11 -10.02 -10.04 15.14
C PHE A 11 -9.72 -11.54 15.17
N TYR A 12 -8.50 -11.92 14.85
CA TYR A 12 -8.06 -13.30 14.79
C TYR A 12 -6.81 -13.52 15.62
N ALA A 13 -6.75 -14.69 16.27
CA ALA A 13 -5.54 -15.13 16.95
C ALA A 13 -4.42 -15.42 15.94
N PRO A 14 -3.14 -15.27 16.35
CA PRO A 14 -2.02 -15.67 15.51
C PRO A 14 -2.14 -17.13 15.07
N TYR A 15 -1.89 -17.39 13.79
CA TYR A 15 -2.03 -18.72 13.20
C TYR A 15 -0.80 -19.60 13.48
N PRO A 16 -0.96 -20.79 14.10
CA PRO A 16 0.15 -21.67 14.37
C PRO A 16 0.62 -22.40 13.11
N VAL A 17 1.91 -22.42 12.86
CA VAL A 17 2.55 -23.20 11.78
C VAL A 17 3.65 -24.03 12.38
N GLN A 18 3.57 -25.35 12.23
CA GLN A 18 4.63 -26.24 12.66
C GLN A 18 5.80 -26.18 11.67
N ASN A 19 6.97 -25.86 12.18
CA ASN A 19 8.22 -25.94 11.42
C ASN A 19 8.60 -27.40 11.23
N GLN A 20 8.61 -27.86 9.99
CA GLN A 20 8.87 -29.27 9.68
C GLN A 20 10.32 -29.69 9.94
N VAL A 21 11.24 -28.76 10.07
CA VAL A 21 12.67 -29.04 10.31
C VAL A 21 12.96 -29.10 11.80
N THR A 22 12.45 -28.14 12.59
CA THR A 22 12.72 -28.05 14.02
C THR A 22 11.65 -28.72 14.90
N GLY A 23 10.46 -28.99 14.37
CA GLY A 23 9.31 -29.49 15.11
C GLY A 23 8.62 -28.43 15.99
N GLU A 24 9.15 -27.23 16.07
CA GLU A 24 8.60 -26.13 16.87
C GLU A 24 7.40 -25.51 16.18
N THR A 25 6.51 -24.89 16.97
CA THR A 25 5.35 -24.18 16.46
C THR A 25 5.63 -22.68 16.47
N ASP A 26 5.68 -22.09 15.27
CA ASP A 26 5.76 -20.64 15.08
C ASP A 26 4.36 -20.05 14.93
N TYR A 27 4.16 -18.83 15.44
CA TYR A 27 2.90 -18.12 15.36
C TYR A 27 3.00 -16.95 14.40
N TYR A 28 2.09 -16.89 13.44
CA TYR A 28 2.06 -15.89 12.36
C TYR A 28 0.82 -15.02 12.45
N ILE A 29 0.99 -13.74 12.16
CA ILE A 29 -0.07 -12.76 11.97
C ILE A 29 -0.07 -12.26 10.53
N ASP A 30 -1.12 -11.54 10.12
CA ASP A 30 -1.21 -10.94 8.80
C ASP A 30 0.00 -10.03 8.51
N GLY A 31 0.59 -10.25 7.34
CA GLY A 31 1.74 -9.48 6.86
C GLY A 31 1.48 -8.00 6.65
N GLU A 32 0.23 -7.59 6.42
CA GLU A 32 -0.18 -6.20 6.22
C GLU A 32 0.23 -5.30 7.40
N ILE A 33 0.24 -5.83 8.62
CA ILE A 33 0.64 -5.08 9.82
C ILE A 33 2.13 -4.75 9.81
N ARG A 34 2.94 -5.68 9.31
CA ARG A 34 4.40 -5.51 9.22
C ARG A 34 4.78 -4.71 7.98
N GLU A 35 4.23 -5.08 6.83
CA GLU A 35 4.64 -4.57 5.54
C GLU A 35 3.44 -4.40 4.61
N THR A 36 3.02 -3.15 4.50
CA THR A 36 1.84 -2.77 3.73
C THR A 36 2.12 -2.83 2.24
N LEU A 37 1.24 -3.50 1.49
CA LEU A 37 1.22 -3.65 0.03
C LEU A 37 2.40 -4.44 -0.58
N SER A 38 3.44 -4.79 0.17
CA SER A 38 4.57 -5.63 -0.25
C SER A 38 5.09 -5.35 -1.68
N THR A 39 5.09 -4.09 -2.12
CA THR A 39 5.46 -3.71 -3.50
C THR A 39 6.90 -4.05 -3.85
N HIS A 40 7.79 -4.11 -2.85
CA HIS A 40 9.17 -4.53 -3.02
C HIS A 40 9.28 -5.96 -3.61
N VAL A 41 8.37 -6.87 -3.26
CA VAL A 41 8.37 -8.23 -3.80
C VAL A 41 8.18 -8.22 -5.32
N ALA A 42 7.34 -7.33 -5.85
CA ALA A 42 7.17 -7.17 -7.29
C ALA A 42 8.38 -6.48 -7.93
N GLU A 43 8.99 -5.50 -7.25
CA GLU A 43 10.24 -4.86 -7.68
C GLU A 43 11.39 -5.86 -7.75
N ASP A 44 11.54 -6.72 -6.75
CA ASP A 44 12.58 -7.78 -6.68
C ASP A 44 12.37 -8.85 -7.77
N ASN A 45 11.14 -9.03 -8.25
CA ASN A 45 10.81 -9.90 -9.37
C ASN A 45 10.88 -9.20 -10.74
N ASN A 46 11.48 -8.00 -10.80
CA ASN A 46 11.68 -7.22 -12.02
C ASN A 46 10.38 -6.90 -12.78
N CYS A 47 9.30 -6.61 -12.07
CA CYS A 47 8.07 -6.14 -12.69
C CYS A 47 8.23 -4.68 -13.15
N ASP A 48 7.90 -4.38 -14.40
CA ASP A 48 7.92 -3.03 -14.96
C ASP A 48 6.72 -2.18 -14.52
N ILE A 49 5.60 -2.85 -14.24
CA ILE A 49 4.36 -2.21 -13.79
C ILE A 49 3.88 -2.92 -12.52
N ILE A 50 3.64 -2.14 -11.48
CA ILE A 50 3.10 -2.61 -10.21
C ILE A 50 1.77 -1.92 -9.96
N ILE A 51 0.70 -2.70 -9.83
CA ILE A 51 -0.62 -2.21 -9.48
C ILE A 51 -0.87 -2.58 -8.01
N SER A 52 -0.97 -1.57 -7.16
CA SER A 52 -1.32 -1.73 -5.75
C SER A 52 -2.78 -1.37 -5.55
N SER A 53 -3.54 -2.26 -4.92
CA SER A 53 -4.95 -2.00 -4.62
C SER A 53 -5.25 -2.27 -3.14
N TRP A 54 -6.00 -1.36 -2.52
CA TRP A 54 -6.49 -1.53 -1.15
C TRP A 54 -7.90 -0.97 -0.99
N THR A 55 -8.61 -1.46 0.01
CA THR A 55 -10.03 -1.18 0.20
C THR A 55 -10.35 -0.37 1.46
N HIS A 56 -9.39 -0.22 2.36
CA HIS A 56 -9.62 0.53 3.59
C HIS A 56 -9.76 2.03 3.32
N THR A 57 -10.71 2.63 4.02
CA THR A 57 -10.97 4.07 3.98
C THR A 57 -10.68 4.62 5.39
N PRO A 58 -9.54 5.30 5.59
CA PRO A 58 -9.23 5.91 6.88
C PRO A 58 -10.23 6.99 7.24
N TYR A 59 -10.51 7.11 8.53
CA TYR A 59 -11.39 8.14 9.04
C TYR A 59 -10.86 9.54 8.73
N HIS A 60 -11.73 10.35 8.12
CA HIS A 60 -11.58 11.79 8.03
C HIS A 60 -12.85 12.42 8.61
N TYR A 61 -12.69 13.46 9.45
CA TYR A 61 -13.86 14.17 9.96
C TYR A 61 -14.62 14.82 8.80
N HIS A 62 -15.91 14.56 8.77
CA HIS A 62 -16.85 15.19 7.86
C HIS A 62 -18.22 15.28 8.56
N ASP A 63 -19.02 16.29 8.24
CA ASP A 63 -20.31 16.49 8.92
C ASP A 63 -21.27 15.30 8.78
N GLU A 64 -21.22 14.61 7.65
CA GLU A 64 -22.03 13.39 7.43
C GLU A 64 -21.53 12.18 8.22
N VAL A 65 -20.24 12.08 8.49
CA VAL A 65 -19.63 11.00 9.25
C VAL A 65 -19.67 11.30 10.76
N GLY A 66 -19.50 12.55 11.13
CA GLY A 66 -19.46 13.00 12.51
C GLY A 66 -18.20 12.53 13.25
N SER A 67 -18.25 12.57 14.58
CA SER A 67 -17.14 12.17 15.43
C SER A 67 -17.04 10.65 15.54
N LEU A 68 -15.81 10.11 15.44
CA LEU A 68 -15.53 8.68 15.58
C LEU A 68 -15.96 8.12 16.95
N ILE A 69 -16.04 8.96 17.98
CA ILE A 69 -16.49 8.57 19.32
C ILE A 69 -17.93 8.01 19.31
N ASN A 70 -18.75 8.44 18.36
CA ASN A 70 -20.15 8.00 18.23
C ASN A 70 -20.27 6.55 17.75
N TYR A 71 -19.19 5.95 17.25
CA TYR A 71 -19.16 4.58 16.70
C TYR A 71 -18.62 3.54 17.69
N GLY A 72 -18.19 3.99 18.88
CA GLY A 72 -17.70 3.13 19.95
C GLY A 72 -16.25 2.64 19.79
N LEU A 73 -15.73 2.03 20.85
CA LEU A 73 -14.34 1.61 20.96
C LEU A 73 -13.85 0.66 19.83
N PRO A 74 -14.62 -0.34 19.39
CA PRO A 74 -14.18 -1.21 18.30
C PRO A 74 -13.90 -0.44 17.00
N SER A 75 -14.77 0.49 16.64
CA SER A 75 -14.61 1.32 15.45
C SER A 75 -13.39 2.24 15.56
N ILE A 76 -13.16 2.80 16.75
CA ILE A 76 -11.96 3.62 17.01
C ILE A 76 -10.70 2.79 16.83
N ALA A 77 -10.67 1.56 17.36
CA ALA A 77 -9.51 0.67 17.24
C ALA A 77 -9.22 0.30 15.76
N ILE A 78 -10.25 -0.07 15.01
CA ILE A 78 -10.13 -0.40 13.56
C ILE A 78 -9.62 0.81 12.78
N GLN A 79 -10.20 1.97 13.00
CA GLN A 79 -9.79 3.20 12.31
C GLN A 79 -8.37 3.63 12.67
N SER A 80 -7.94 3.38 13.90
CA SER A 80 -6.55 3.62 14.30
C SER A 80 -5.58 2.74 13.51
N ILE A 81 -5.92 1.47 13.27
CA ILE A 81 -5.14 0.57 12.42
C ILE A 81 -5.12 1.08 10.97
N TYR A 82 -6.26 1.47 10.41
CA TYR A 82 -6.34 2.00 9.05
C TYR A 82 -5.52 3.29 8.87
N LEU A 83 -5.52 4.18 9.85
CA LEU A 83 -4.70 5.38 9.84
C LEU A 83 -3.20 5.06 9.88
N LEU A 84 -2.78 4.05 10.64
CA LEU A 84 -1.39 3.59 10.68
C LEU A 84 -0.97 2.98 9.33
N ILE A 85 -1.81 2.17 8.71
CA ILE A 85 -1.58 1.58 7.38
C ILE A 85 -1.45 2.71 6.35
N GLN A 86 -2.40 3.64 6.34
CA GLN A 86 -2.38 4.79 5.44
C GLN A 86 -1.10 5.62 5.59
N LYS A 87 -0.69 5.88 6.82
CA LYS A 87 0.57 6.60 7.10
C LYS A 87 1.79 5.88 6.54
N LYS A 88 1.84 4.54 6.65
CA LYS A 88 2.91 3.74 6.05
C LYS A 88 2.92 3.83 4.53
N ILE A 89 1.76 3.74 3.88
CA ILE A 89 1.62 3.86 2.41
C ILE A 89 2.14 5.23 1.97
N VAL A 90 1.64 6.30 2.57
CA VAL A 90 2.05 7.69 2.23
C VAL A 90 3.54 7.88 2.43
N ALA A 91 4.11 7.41 3.54
CA ALA A 91 5.54 7.51 3.82
C ALA A 91 6.38 6.72 2.79
N SER A 92 5.96 5.52 2.40
CA SER A 92 6.62 4.72 1.37
C SER A 92 6.61 5.44 0.01
N ARG A 93 5.47 6.02 -0.38
CA ARG A 93 5.34 6.78 -1.64
C ARG A 93 6.18 8.05 -1.62
N ALA A 94 6.18 8.80 -0.52
CA ALA A 94 7.02 9.98 -0.35
C ALA A 94 8.51 9.64 -0.42
N LYS A 95 8.95 8.57 0.24
CA LYS A 95 10.34 8.08 0.17
C LYS A 95 10.74 7.76 -1.27
N ARG A 96 9.89 7.03 -2.02
CA ARG A 96 10.14 6.72 -3.43
C ARG A 96 10.22 7.98 -4.30
N ALA A 97 9.28 8.91 -4.13
CA ALA A 97 9.27 10.17 -4.87
C ALA A 97 10.56 10.98 -4.62
N THR A 98 10.99 11.10 -3.37
CA THR A 98 12.26 11.76 -3.01
C THR A 98 13.46 11.06 -3.65
N ALA A 99 13.50 9.72 -3.66
CA ALA A 99 14.59 8.98 -4.28
C ALA A 99 14.65 9.22 -5.80
N ILE A 100 13.51 9.23 -6.48
CA ILE A 100 13.42 9.54 -7.92
C ILE A 100 13.86 10.99 -8.19
N ASP A 101 13.45 11.94 -7.36
CA ASP A 101 13.83 13.36 -7.48
C ASP A 101 15.35 13.54 -7.34
N ILE A 102 15.97 12.86 -6.38
CA ILE A 102 17.44 12.84 -6.23
C ILE A 102 18.12 12.31 -7.51
N LEU A 103 17.64 11.18 -8.05
CA LEU A 103 18.20 10.59 -9.28
C LEU A 103 18.08 11.55 -10.46
N ASN A 104 16.93 12.19 -10.63
CA ASN A 104 16.70 13.17 -11.69
C ASN A 104 17.61 14.39 -11.54
N THR A 105 17.69 14.94 -10.33
CA THR A 105 18.54 16.12 -10.04
C THR A 105 20.01 15.83 -10.35
N VAL A 106 20.52 14.68 -9.89
CA VAL A 106 21.92 14.28 -10.18
C VAL A 106 22.13 14.02 -11.67
N SER A 107 21.15 13.38 -12.34
CA SER A 107 21.22 13.13 -13.79
C SER A 107 21.27 14.42 -14.60
N GLU A 108 20.46 15.42 -14.25
CA GLU A 108 20.47 16.74 -14.89
C GLU A 108 21.78 17.48 -14.66
N TYR A 109 22.26 17.50 -13.42
CA TYR A 109 23.55 18.10 -13.10
C TYR A 109 24.67 17.50 -13.95
N MET A 110 24.81 16.18 -13.97
CA MET A 110 25.84 15.49 -14.76
C MET A 110 25.70 15.74 -16.27
N LYS A 111 24.47 15.95 -16.77
CA LYS A 111 24.20 16.28 -18.16
C LYS A 111 24.70 17.70 -18.47
N ASN A 112 24.43 18.66 -17.60
CA ASN A 112 24.84 20.07 -17.77
C ASN A 112 26.35 20.23 -17.69
N GLU A 113 27.02 19.50 -16.80
CA GLU A 113 28.47 19.46 -16.65
C GLU A 113 29.14 18.56 -17.70
N LYS A 114 28.42 18.05 -18.69
CA LYS A 114 28.91 17.24 -19.81
C LYS A 114 29.70 15.99 -19.40
N PHE A 115 29.33 15.35 -18.29
CA PHE A 115 29.90 14.04 -17.92
C PHE A 115 29.70 13.03 -19.06
N SER A 116 30.66 12.12 -19.26
CA SER A 116 30.52 11.07 -20.25
C SER A 116 29.32 10.15 -19.92
N GLN A 117 28.73 9.58 -20.95
CA GLN A 117 27.55 8.70 -20.78
C GLN A 117 27.85 7.49 -19.89
N THR A 118 29.06 6.97 -19.94
CA THR A 118 29.48 5.84 -19.09
C THR A 118 29.50 6.25 -17.61
N TYR A 119 30.15 7.36 -17.26
CA TYR A 119 30.17 7.83 -15.86
C TYR A 119 28.77 8.14 -15.32
N ARG A 120 27.92 8.75 -16.15
CA ARG A 120 26.55 9.04 -15.74
C ARG A 120 25.79 7.77 -15.40
N ARG A 121 25.85 6.76 -16.26
CA ARG A 121 25.19 5.46 -16.03
C ARG A 121 25.70 4.78 -14.77
N ASP A 122 27.01 4.78 -14.55
CA ASP A 122 27.63 4.10 -13.41
C ASP A 122 27.24 4.78 -12.08
N ILE A 123 27.26 6.11 -12.02
CA ILE A 123 26.85 6.88 -10.84
C ILE A 123 25.35 6.66 -10.55
N LEU A 124 24.48 6.74 -11.57
CA LEU A 124 23.04 6.51 -11.40
C LEU A 124 22.75 5.09 -10.89
N SER A 125 23.42 4.07 -11.45
CA SER A 125 23.28 2.68 -10.99
C SER A 125 23.72 2.48 -9.54
N ILE A 126 24.76 3.19 -9.07
CA ILE A 126 25.17 3.16 -7.66
C ILE A 126 24.10 3.81 -6.78
N LEU A 127 23.55 4.95 -7.21
CA LEU A 127 22.50 5.66 -6.47
C LEU A 127 21.20 4.86 -6.40
N GLU A 128 20.75 4.27 -7.51
CA GLU A 128 19.57 3.39 -7.55
C GLU A 128 19.67 2.27 -6.52
N ARG A 129 20.81 1.60 -6.46
CA ARG A 129 21.07 0.55 -5.46
C ARG A 129 21.10 1.09 -4.02
N LYS A 130 21.69 2.27 -3.79
CA LYS A 130 21.78 2.88 -2.47
C LYS A 130 20.43 3.40 -1.97
N LEU A 131 19.63 3.95 -2.85
CA LEU A 131 18.28 4.45 -2.57
C LEU A 131 17.23 3.33 -2.57
N ASN A 132 17.63 2.14 -3.02
CA ASN A 132 16.74 0.98 -3.19
C ASN A 132 15.49 1.35 -4.01
N VAL A 133 15.68 1.92 -5.19
CA VAL A 133 14.61 2.34 -6.09
C VAL A 133 14.97 2.03 -7.53
N ASN A 134 14.00 1.48 -8.26
CA ASN A 134 14.07 1.38 -9.72
C ASN A 134 13.16 2.48 -10.32
N PRO A 135 13.73 3.52 -10.95
CA PRO A 135 12.95 4.63 -11.51
C PRO A 135 12.08 4.21 -12.71
N ASN A 136 12.40 3.10 -13.36
CA ASN A 136 11.67 2.63 -14.54
C ASN A 136 10.39 1.87 -14.20
N VAL A 137 10.21 1.47 -12.94
CA VAL A 137 8.99 0.78 -12.48
C VAL A 137 7.84 1.78 -12.38
N LYS A 138 6.78 1.53 -13.14
CA LYS A 138 5.53 2.29 -13.07
C LYS A 138 4.67 1.76 -11.92
N LEU A 139 4.37 2.61 -10.95
CA LEU A 139 3.53 2.27 -9.80
C LEU A 139 2.16 2.92 -9.97
N ILE A 140 1.11 2.10 -9.90
CA ILE A 140 -0.29 2.51 -10.04
C ILE A 140 -1.03 2.13 -8.77
N ASP A 141 -1.56 3.12 -8.06
CA ASP A 141 -2.31 2.92 -6.83
C ASP A 141 -3.82 3.04 -7.10
N ILE A 142 -4.59 2.00 -6.73
CA ILE A 142 -6.04 1.96 -6.84
C ILE A 142 -6.62 1.86 -5.43
N TYR A 143 -7.33 2.90 -5.00
CA TYR A 143 -7.89 2.98 -3.66
C TYR A 143 -9.22 3.73 -3.66
N PRO A 144 -10.06 3.54 -2.61
CA PRO A 144 -11.32 4.23 -2.48
C PRO A 144 -11.16 5.75 -2.44
N ASP A 145 -12.17 6.45 -2.94
CA ASP A 145 -12.22 7.90 -2.77
C ASP A 145 -12.46 8.24 -1.30
N HIS A 146 -11.69 9.20 -0.78
CA HIS A 146 -11.83 9.67 0.62
C HIS A 146 -13.20 10.31 0.90
N HIS A 147 -13.91 10.72 -0.14
CA HIS A 147 -15.26 11.28 -0.04
C HIS A 147 -16.36 10.23 -0.23
N ASP A 148 -16.01 8.96 -0.42
CA ASP A 148 -17.00 7.88 -0.51
C ASP A 148 -17.39 7.37 0.89
N TYR A 149 -18.26 8.13 1.56
CA TYR A 149 -18.75 7.79 2.91
C TYR A 149 -19.53 6.47 2.95
N LYS A 150 -20.09 6.03 1.83
CA LYS A 150 -20.78 4.73 1.77
C LYS A 150 -19.79 3.58 1.92
N LEU A 151 -18.58 3.72 1.37
CA LEU A 151 -17.51 2.75 1.59
C LEU A 151 -16.96 2.82 3.02
N PHE A 152 -16.86 4.01 3.60
CA PHE A 152 -16.49 4.15 5.01
C PHE A 152 -17.41 3.38 5.95
N PHE A 153 -18.73 3.48 5.71
CA PHE A 153 -19.74 2.75 6.48
C PHE A 153 -19.92 1.28 6.05
N ALA A 154 -19.32 0.87 4.94
CA ALA A 154 -19.40 -0.50 4.49
C ALA A 154 -18.70 -1.43 5.50
N ASN A 155 -19.49 -2.27 6.15
CA ASN A 155 -18.93 -3.28 7.04
C ASN A 155 -18.24 -4.35 6.22
N SER A 156 -16.94 -4.49 6.39
CA SER A 156 -16.10 -5.48 5.69
C SER A 156 -16.55 -6.94 5.95
N PHE A 157 -17.33 -7.16 7.00
CA PHE A 157 -17.91 -8.46 7.35
C PHE A 157 -19.39 -8.58 6.92
N SER A 158 -19.94 -7.59 6.22
CA SER A 158 -21.31 -7.61 5.76
C SER A 158 -21.50 -8.67 4.69
N LEU A 159 -22.43 -9.59 4.92
CA LEU A 159 -22.92 -10.56 3.92
C LEU A 159 -24.05 -9.96 3.04
N ASN A 160 -24.37 -8.67 3.20
CA ASN A 160 -25.38 -8.01 2.41
C ASN A 160 -24.89 -7.83 0.96
N PRO A 161 -25.57 -8.44 -0.04
CA PRO A 161 -25.16 -8.38 -1.44
C PRO A 161 -25.17 -6.95 -2.01
N ASP A 162 -25.97 -6.03 -1.47
CA ASP A 162 -26.01 -4.63 -1.93
C ASP A 162 -24.72 -3.89 -1.56
N VAL A 163 -24.17 -4.13 -0.37
CA VAL A 163 -22.89 -3.58 0.08
C VAL A 163 -21.76 -4.10 -0.81
N GLY A 164 -21.74 -5.41 -1.07
CA GLY A 164 -20.76 -6.03 -1.96
C GLY A 164 -20.84 -5.49 -3.39
N SER A 165 -22.06 -5.38 -3.93
CA SER A 165 -22.29 -4.83 -5.28
C SER A 165 -21.86 -3.37 -5.40
N TYR A 166 -22.11 -2.58 -4.34
CA TYR A 166 -21.64 -1.18 -4.31
C TYR A 166 -20.12 -1.10 -4.33
N ALA A 167 -19.44 -1.86 -3.48
CA ALA A 167 -17.99 -1.89 -3.39
C ALA A 167 -17.34 -2.28 -4.74
N VAL A 168 -17.88 -3.32 -5.41
CA VAL A 168 -17.41 -3.76 -6.73
C VAL A 168 -17.58 -2.65 -7.77
N LYS A 169 -18.73 -1.99 -7.82
CA LYS A 169 -18.99 -0.89 -8.77
C LYS A 169 -18.07 0.31 -8.51
N ALA A 170 -17.85 0.67 -7.24
CA ALA A 170 -16.94 1.76 -6.86
C ALA A 170 -15.49 1.44 -7.27
N GLY A 171 -15.02 0.22 -6.99
CA GLY A 171 -13.70 -0.25 -7.39
C GLY A 171 -13.51 -0.27 -8.90
N TYR A 172 -14.49 -0.79 -9.65
CA TYR A 172 -14.45 -0.79 -11.11
C TYR A 172 -14.36 0.63 -11.67
N LYS A 173 -15.25 1.53 -11.23
CA LYS A 173 -15.27 2.94 -11.65
C LYS A 173 -13.92 3.61 -11.38
N LYS A 174 -13.36 3.42 -10.19
CA LYS A 174 -12.06 4.01 -9.81
C LYS A 174 -10.92 3.46 -10.67
N THR A 175 -10.91 2.16 -10.92
CA THR A 175 -9.92 1.49 -11.78
C THR A 175 -9.96 2.06 -13.20
N MET A 176 -11.15 2.15 -13.79
CA MET A 176 -11.32 2.71 -15.14
C MET A 176 -10.92 4.19 -15.22
N GLN A 177 -11.18 4.96 -14.18
CA GLN A 177 -10.76 6.35 -14.09
C GLN A 177 -9.24 6.48 -14.07
N ILE A 178 -8.55 5.66 -13.27
CA ILE A 178 -7.10 5.71 -13.13
C ILE A 178 -6.40 5.18 -14.38
N LEU A 179 -6.84 4.05 -14.92
CA LEU A 179 -6.23 3.45 -16.10
C LEU A 179 -6.59 4.18 -17.40
N GLY A 180 -7.75 4.84 -17.48
CA GLY A 180 -8.16 5.63 -18.64
C GLY A 180 -7.48 7.00 -18.74
N GLN A 181 -6.76 7.45 -17.72
CA GLN A 181 -5.95 8.67 -17.71
C GLN A 181 -4.47 8.42 -18.06
N GLN A 182 -4.11 7.20 -18.34
CA GLN A 182 -2.73 6.76 -18.68
C GLN A 182 -2.58 6.46 -20.17
#